data_9bf69e352966d9f5a404ffa627b5bd38
#
_entry.id   9bf69e352966d9f5a404ffa627b5bd38
#
_cell.length_a   1.000
_cell.length_b   1.000
_cell.length_c   1.000
_cell.angle_alpha   90.00
_cell.angle_beta   90.00
_cell.angle_gamma   90.00
#
_symmetry.space_group_name_H-M   'P 1'
#
loop_
_entity.id
_entity.type
_entity.pdbx_description
1 polymer ?
#
loop_
_entity_poly.entity_id
_entity_poly.type
_entity_poly.pdbx_seq_one_letter_code
_entity_poly.pdbx_strand_id
1 'polypeptide(L)'
;RSVSRGLGDVYKRQAYGIAYPFGVIGVILFVKLLPKIMRVNLDQEARRLEIERRGQFPELGTCIYRVTNASVFNRSLMQINARAMTGAVISRLKHKDEISIPTAHTVLHEGDYIQAVGSEESLNQLSVLIGEREEGELPLDKTQEIESLLLTKKDMINKQLGDLNLQKNFGCTVTRVRRSGIDLSPSPDLALKFGDKLMV
;
A
#
# COMPACT_ATOMS: atom_id res chain seq x y z
N ARG A 1 -31.27 1.93 -62.64
CA ARG A 1 -30.31 2.69 -61.78
C ARG A 1 -30.07 2.08 -60.36
N SER A 2 -30.70 0.97 -59.99
CA SER A 2 -30.55 0.36 -58.63
C SER A 2 -29.47 -0.77 -58.54
N VAL A 3 -29.03 -1.36 -59.64
CA VAL A 3 -28.12 -2.49 -59.66
C VAL A 3 -26.64 -2.08 -59.36
N SER A 4 -26.25 -0.87 -59.75
CA SER A 4 -24.86 -0.41 -59.54
C SER A 4 -24.51 -0.06 -58.08
N ARG A 5 -25.51 0.29 -57.22
CA ARG A 5 -25.27 0.55 -55.81
C ARG A 5 -25.03 -0.73 -54.99
N GLY A 6 -25.69 -1.82 -55.31
CA GLY A 6 -25.52 -3.10 -54.59
C GLY A 6 -24.16 -3.73 -54.80
N LEU A 7 -23.59 -3.64 -56.01
CA LEU A 7 -22.26 -4.17 -56.32
C LEU A 7 -21.15 -3.43 -55.53
N GLY A 8 -21.24 -2.11 -55.42
CA GLY A 8 -20.26 -1.32 -54.66
C GLY A 8 -20.24 -1.65 -53.15
N ASP A 9 -21.40 -1.96 -52.58
CA ASP A 9 -21.49 -2.32 -51.15
C ASP A 9 -20.98 -3.74 -50.85
N VAL A 10 -21.17 -4.66 -51.80
CA VAL A 10 -20.63 -6.02 -51.69
C VAL A 10 -19.10 -6.02 -51.78
N TYR A 11 -18.51 -5.27 -52.70
CA TYR A 11 -17.04 -5.15 -52.80
C TYR A 11 -16.44 -4.47 -51.56
N LYS A 12 -17.09 -3.46 -51.01
CA LYS A 12 -16.65 -2.83 -49.75
C LYS A 12 -16.67 -3.81 -48.57
N ARG A 13 -17.73 -4.58 -48.40
CA ARG A 13 -17.83 -5.60 -47.35
C ARG A 13 -16.78 -6.70 -47.50
N GLN A 14 -16.50 -7.16 -48.70
CA GLN A 14 -15.46 -8.15 -48.98
C GLN A 14 -14.06 -7.59 -48.70
N ALA A 15 -13.79 -6.34 -49.07
CA ALA A 15 -12.53 -5.69 -48.80
C ALA A 15 -12.28 -5.56 -47.29
N TYR A 16 -13.30 -5.19 -46.51
CA TYR A 16 -13.20 -5.16 -45.02
C TYR A 16 -12.97 -6.55 -44.43
N GLY A 17 -13.66 -7.57 -44.93
CA GLY A 17 -13.51 -8.96 -44.47
C GLY A 17 -12.11 -9.53 -44.69
N ILE A 18 -11.41 -9.09 -45.74
CA ILE A 18 -10.03 -9.51 -46.01
C ILE A 18 -9.02 -8.62 -45.26
N ALA A 19 -9.24 -7.31 -45.24
CA ALA A 19 -8.30 -6.36 -44.62
C ALA A 19 -8.24 -6.48 -43.09
N TYR A 20 -9.36 -6.79 -42.42
CA TYR A 20 -9.44 -6.87 -40.97
C TYR A 20 -8.51 -7.92 -40.32
N PRO A 21 -8.52 -9.21 -40.79
CA PRO A 21 -7.60 -10.21 -40.28
C PRO A 21 -6.12 -9.82 -40.46
N PHE A 22 -5.77 -9.24 -41.62
CA PHE A 22 -4.40 -8.77 -41.87
C PHE A 22 -3.99 -7.63 -40.94
N GLY A 23 -4.88 -6.70 -40.65
CA GLY A 23 -4.65 -5.65 -39.69
C GLY A 23 -4.39 -6.18 -38.28
N VAL A 24 -5.23 -7.12 -37.81
CA VAL A 24 -5.07 -7.73 -36.48
C VAL A 24 -3.77 -8.56 -36.40
N ILE A 25 -3.51 -9.40 -37.40
CA ILE A 25 -2.27 -10.19 -37.45
C ILE A 25 -1.05 -9.29 -37.52
N GLY A 26 -1.10 -8.22 -38.33
CA GLY A 26 -0.02 -7.24 -38.43
C GLY A 26 0.30 -6.57 -37.11
N VAL A 27 -0.70 -6.15 -36.36
CA VAL A 27 -0.51 -5.55 -35.02
C VAL A 27 0.08 -6.56 -34.03
N ILE A 28 -0.43 -7.79 -34.01
CA ILE A 28 0.09 -8.85 -33.13
C ILE A 28 1.56 -9.17 -33.46
N LEU A 29 1.89 -9.30 -34.76
CA LEU A 29 3.26 -9.52 -35.20
C LEU A 29 4.17 -8.35 -34.86
N PHE A 30 3.71 -7.12 -35.08
CA PHE A 30 4.45 -5.92 -34.72
C PHE A 30 4.78 -5.86 -33.23
N VAL A 31 3.77 -6.06 -32.35
CA VAL A 31 3.96 -6.06 -30.90
C VAL A 31 4.91 -7.17 -30.44
N LYS A 32 4.84 -8.37 -31.07
CA LYS A 32 5.75 -9.49 -30.74
C LYS A 32 7.18 -9.29 -31.28
N LEU A 33 7.33 -8.66 -32.45
CA LEU A 33 8.62 -8.46 -33.09
C LEU A 33 9.35 -7.22 -32.56
N LEU A 34 8.60 -6.21 -32.10
CA LEU A 34 9.17 -4.93 -31.64
C LEU A 34 10.24 -5.12 -30.55
N PRO A 35 10.03 -5.89 -29.46
CA PRO A 35 11.05 -6.12 -28.45
C PRO A 35 12.29 -6.83 -29.01
N LYS A 36 12.09 -7.74 -29.98
CA LYS A 36 13.19 -8.46 -30.65
C LYS A 36 14.03 -7.56 -31.52
N ILE A 37 13.38 -6.65 -32.27
CA ILE A 37 14.06 -5.65 -33.13
C ILE A 37 14.82 -4.65 -32.28
N MET A 38 14.22 -4.18 -31.18
CA MET A 38 14.84 -3.26 -30.24
C MET A 38 15.87 -3.92 -29.30
N ARG A 39 16.00 -5.24 -29.36
CA ARG A 39 16.87 -6.02 -28.47
C ARG A 39 16.60 -5.76 -26.97
N VAL A 40 15.37 -5.40 -26.63
CA VAL A 40 14.95 -5.17 -25.24
C VAL A 40 14.48 -6.47 -24.63
N ASN A 41 15.09 -6.86 -23.53
CA ASN A 41 14.62 -7.99 -22.74
C ASN A 41 13.55 -7.49 -21.75
N LEU A 42 12.28 -7.70 -22.10
CA LEU A 42 11.14 -7.25 -21.29
C LEU A 42 11.18 -7.79 -19.85
N ASP A 43 11.69 -9.03 -19.67
CA ASP A 43 11.78 -9.63 -18.33
C ASP A 43 12.85 -8.93 -17.48
N GLN A 44 13.97 -8.53 -18.07
CA GLN A 44 15.01 -7.77 -17.37
C GLN A 44 14.53 -6.36 -17.04
N GLU A 45 13.84 -5.70 -17.95
CA GLU A 45 13.31 -4.36 -17.72
C GLU A 45 12.20 -4.37 -16.68
N ALA A 46 11.31 -5.38 -16.72
CA ALA A 46 10.30 -5.58 -15.70
C ALA A 46 10.94 -5.79 -14.31
N ARG A 47 11.98 -6.63 -14.21
CA ARG A 47 12.73 -6.83 -12.96
C ARG A 47 13.45 -5.56 -12.50
N ARG A 48 14.04 -4.79 -13.40
CA ARG A 48 14.66 -3.50 -13.07
C ARG A 48 13.66 -2.53 -12.46
N LEU A 49 12.51 -2.35 -13.11
CA LEU A 49 11.42 -1.52 -12.62
C LEU A 49 10.90 -2.02 -11.27
N GLU A 50 10.84 -3.33 -11.07
CA GLU A 50 10.43 -3.92 -9.79
C GLU A 50 11.45 -3.64 -8.69
N ILE A 51 12.74 -3.77 -8.97
CA ILE A 51 13.84 -3.45 -8.03
C ILE A 51 13.85 -1.95 -7.71
N GLU A 52 13.71 -1.07 -8.71
CA GLU A 52 13.63 0.37 -8.49
C GLU A 52 12.40 0.75 -7.64
N ARG A 53 11.26 0.12 -7.90
CA ARG A 53 10.04 0.34 -7.10
C ARG A 53 10.19 -0.17 -5.66
N ARG A 54 10.79 -1.35 -5.46
CA ARG A 54 11.08 -1.91 -4.14
C ARG A 54 12.09 -1.05 -3.38
N GLY A 55 13.08 -0.48 -4.06
CA GLY A 55 14.04 0.45 -3.47
C GLY A 55 13.40 1.77 -3.00
N GLN A 56 12.37 2.24 -3.70
CA GLN A 56 11.62 3.45 -3.33
C GLN A 56 10.52 3.18 -2.28
N PHE A 57 9.97 1.95 -2.27
CA PHE A 57 8.87 1.56 -1.38
C PHE A 57 9.17 0.18 -0.80
N PRO A 58 9.91 0.11 0.32
CA PRO A 58 10.24 -1.15 0.98
C PRO A 58 8.97 -1.88 1.43
N GLU A 59 8.99 -3.19 1.37
CA GLU A 59 7.89 -4.03 1.84
C GLU A 59 7.59 -3.75 3.32
N LEU A 60 6.32 -3.60 3.65
CA LEU A 60 5.89 -3.39 5.03
C LEU A 60 5.64 -4.72 5.70
N GLY A 61 6.39 -4.97 6.76
CA GLY A 61 6.21 -6.11 7.66
C GLY A 61 5.38 -5.74 8.89
N THR A 62 5.02 -6.76 9.66
CA THR A 62 4.35 -6.63 10.96
C THR A 62 5.16 -7.39 12.00
N CYS A 63 5.41 -6.77 13.14
CA CYS A 63 6.16 -7.38 14.25
C CYS A 63 5.55 -7.03 15.59
N ILE A 64 5.77 -7.92 16.57
CA ILE A 64 5.44 -7.68 17.97
C ILE A 64 6.72 -7.30 18.72
N TYR A 65 6.59 -6.40 19.67
CA TYR A 65 7.66 -6.01 20.59
C TYR A 65 7.16 -6.03 22.01
N ARG A 66 7.99 -6.55 22.89
CA ARG A 66 7.81 -6.43 24.34
C ARG A 66 8.48 -5.15 24.80
N VAL A 67 7.75 -4.36 25.57
CA VAL A 67 8.27 -3.10 26.12
C VAL A 67 9.22 -3.41 27.28
N THR A 68 10.52 -3.33 27.01
CA THR A 68 11.60 -3.63 27.99
C THR A 68 12.54 -2.46 28.22
N ASN A 69 12.49 -1.43 27.35
CA ASN A 69 13.34 -0.27 27.49
C ASN A 69 12.80 0.69 28.56
N ALA A 70 13.54 0.86 29.65
CA ALA A 70 13.15 1.74 30.75
C ALA A 70 12.93 3.21 30.35
N SER A 71 13.55 3.67 29.25
CA SER A 71 13.42 5.05 28.77
C SER A 71 12.01 5.41 28.29
N VAL A 72 11.20 4.40 27.96
CA VAL A 72 9.81 4.58 27.46
C VAL A 72 8.74 4.27 28.50
N PHE A 73 9.11 3.76 29.67
CA PHE A 73 8.15 3.42 30.71
C PHE A 73 7.39 4.65 31.22
N ASN A 74 6.09 4.47 31.40
CA ASN A 74 5.17 5.51 31.87
C ASN A 74 5.16 6.78 31.01
N ARG A 75 5.55 6.66 29.73
CA ARG A 75 5.50 7.76 28.76
C ARG A 75 4.43 7.49 27.72
N SER A 76 3.75 8.54 27.29
CA SER A 76 2.78 8.43 26.19
C SER A 76 3.49 8.26 24.86
N LEU A 77 2.81 7.64 23.88
CA LEU A 77 3.33 7.48 22.50
C LEU A 77 3.69 8.83 21.87
N MET A 78 2.97 9.89 22.21
CA MET A 78 3.28 11.25 21.78
C MET A 78 4.60 11.75 22.36
N GLN A 79 4.89 11.48 23.64
CA GLN A 79 6.16 11.87 24.29
C GLN A 79 7.34 11.07 23.78
N ILE A 80 7.12 9.77 23.48
CA ILE A 80 8.13 8.88 22.89
C ILE A 80 8.41 9.26 21.45
N ASN A 81 7.40 9.79 20.74
CA ASN A 81 7.44 10.17 19.32
C ASN A 81 7.91 9.04 18.39
N ALA A 82 7.53 7.81 18.75
CA ALA A 82 8.01 6.58 18.11
C ALA A 82 7.82 6.61 16.58
N ARG A 83 6.68 7.08 16.11
CA ARG A 83 6.37 7.16 14.67
C ARG A 83 7.30 8.11 13.91
N ALA A 84 7.58 9.29 14.45
CA ALA A 84 8.47 10.25 13.78
C ALA A 84 9.94 9.81 13.82
N MET A 85 10.34 9.07 14.87
CA MET A 85 11.71 8.58 15.01
C MET A 85 11.99 7.36 14.15
N THR A 86 11.01 6.47 13.96
CA THR A 86 11.24 5.15 13.31
C THR A 86 10.48 4.99 12.00
N GLY A 87 9.44 5.78 11.75
CA GLY A 87 8.52 5.59 10.62
C GLY A 87 7.55 4.40 10.79
N ALA A 88 7.67 3.60 11.86
CA ALA A 88 6.77 2.49 12.14
C ALA A 88 5.45 2.99 12.73
N VAL A 89 4.37 2.29 12.41
CA VAL A 89 3.02 2.55 12.94
C VAL A 89 2.68 1.50 13.97
N ILE A 90 2.44 1.91 15.21
CA ILE A 90 1.95 1.00 16.24
C ILE A 90 0.45 0.80 16.01
N SER A 91 0.06 -0.42 15.67
CA SER A 91 -1.31 -0.78 15.31
C SER A 91 -2.12 -1.30 16.48
N ARG A 92 -1.47 -1.99 17.45
CA ARG A 92 -2.11 -2.58 18.62
C ARG A 92 -1.20 -2.49 19.83
N LEU A 93 -1.83 -2.39 20.99
CA LEU A 93 -1.20 -2.50 22.29
C LEU A 93 -1.93 -3.56 23.12
N LYS A 94 -1.19 -4.48 23.71
CA LYS A 94 -1.68 -5.40 24.73
C LYS A 94 -1.08 -4.98 26.07
N HIS A 95 -1.94 -4.51 26.97
CA HIS A 95 -1.61 -4.24 28.36
C HIS A 95 -2.29 -5.30 29.23
N LYS A 96 -1.50 -6.15 29.89
CA LYS A 96 -2.00 -7.33 30.59
C LYS A 96 -2.80 -8.25 29.63
N ASP A 97 -4.10 -8.35 29.82
CA ASP A 97 -5.00 -9.16 28.98
C ASP A 97 -5.91 -8.34 28.04
N GLU A 98 -5.79 -7.01 28.10
CA GLU A 98 -6.57 -6.10 27.28
C GLU A 98 -5.80 -5.68 26.02
N ILE A 99 -6.43 -5.83 24.86
CA ILE A 99 -5.87 -5.40 23.58
C ILE A 99 -6.64 -4.17 23.11
N SER A 100 -5.92 -3.12 22.76
CA SER A 100 -6.52 -1.86 22.32
C SER A 100 -5.77 -1.27 21.12
N ILE A 101 -6.44 -0.37 20.39
CA ILE A 101 -5.79 0.47 19.38
C ILE A 101 -5.18 1.67 20.12
N PRO A 102 -3.84 1.81 20.08
CA PRO A 102 -3.19 2.89 20.83
C PRO A 102 -3.44 4.25 20.18
N THR A 103 -3.58 5.26 21.01
CA THR A 103 -3.67 6.67 20.62
C THR A 103 -2.37 7.40 20.97
N ALA A 104 -2.23 8.65 20.55
CA ALA A 104 -1.08 9.48 20.92
C ALA A 104 -0.90 9.61 22.43
N HIS A 105 -1.98 9.52 23.22
CA HIS A 105 -1.97 9.65 24.67
C HIS A 105 -1.82 8.32 25.42
N THR A 106 -1.81 7.20 24.71
CA THR A 106 -1.62 5.88 25.31
C THR A 106 -0.25 5.79 25.93
N VAL A 107 -0.22 5.40 27.21
CA VAL A 107 1.01 5.27 28.00
C VAL A 107 1.50 3.82 27.94
N LEU A 108 2.81 3.64 27.72
CA LEU A 108 3.45 2.33 27.72
C LEU A 108 3.94 1.98 29.12
N HIS A 109 3.74 0.71 29.49
CA HIS A 109 4.23 0.16 30.75
C HIS A 109 5.23 -0.96 30.49
N GLU A 110 6.05 -1.25 31.48
CA GLU A 110 6.95 -2.41 31.43
C GLU A 110 6.18 -3.70 31.18
N GLY A 111 6.66 -4.49 30.24
CA GLY A 111 6.05 -5.78 29.91
C GLY A 111 4.83 -5.70 28.99
N ASP A 112 4.40 -4.51 28.56
CA ASP A 112 3.38 -4.39 27.51
C ASP A 112 3.87 -4.99 26.21
N TYR A 113 2.91 -5.43 25.37
CA TYR A 113 3.20 -5.88 24.02
C TYR A 113 2.60 -4.91 23.01
N ILE A 114 3.40 -4.47 22.06
CA ILE A 114 2.95 -3.63 20.96
C ILE A 114 3.12 -4.38 19.64
N GLN A 115 2.16 -4.22 18.75
CA GLN A 115 2.27 -4.65 17.36
C GLN A 115 2.47 -3.44 16.48
N ALA A 116 3.51 -3.50 15.64
CA ALA A 116 3.85 -2.40 14.75
C ALA A 116 3.96 -2.87 13.29
N VAL A 117 3.67 -1.96 12.38
CA VAL A 117 3.77 -2.13 10.92
C VAL A 117 4.76 -1.11 10.38
N GLY A 118 5.69 -1.56 9.55
CA GLY A 118 6.71 -0.69 8.95
C GLY A 118 7.65 -1.45 8.02
N SER A 119 8.59 -0.72 7.41
CA SER A 119 9.71 -1.36 6.71
C SER A 119 10.61 -2.10 7.71
N GLU A 120 11.42 -3.04 7.23
CA GLU A 120 12.35 -3.76 8.10
C GLU A 120 13.29 -2.80 8.85
N GLU A 121 13.73 -1.73 8.20
CA GLU A 121 14.53 -0.68 8.83
C GLU A 121 13.77 0.03 9.96
N SER A 122 12.52 0.43 9.69
CA SER A 122 11.65 1.06 10.69
C SER A 122 11.39 0.15 11.90
N LEU A 123 11.18 -1.13 11.63
CA LEU A 123 10.94 -2.14 12.66
C LEU A 123 12.20 -2.39 13.49
N ASN A 124 13.39 -2.40 12.89
CA ASN A 124 14.66 -2.53 13.62
C ASN A 124 14.93 -1.31 14.51
N GLN A 125 14.66 -0.10 14.01
CA GLN A 125 14.75 1.12 14.82
C GLN A 125 13.77 1.12 15.99
N LEU A 126 12.55 0.61 15.77
CA LEU A 126 11.56 0.48 16.83
C LEU A 126 12.00 -0.52 17.90
N SER A 127 12.68 -1.62 17.53
CA SER A 127 13.24 -2.57 18.47
C SER A 127 14.23 -1.90 19.45
N VAL A 128 15.10 -1.04 18.95
CA VAL A 128 16.06 -0.31 19.78
C VAL A 128 15.34 0.65 20.74
N LEU A 129 14.25 1.27 20.27
CA LEU A 129 13.50 2.26 21.06
C LEU A 129 12.63 1.61 22.14
N ILE A 130 11.96 0.50 21.82
CA ILE A 130 10.90 -0.10 22.67
C ILE A 130 11.42 -1.30 23.45
N GLY A 131 12.12 -2.22 22.75
CA GLY A 131 12.62 -3.46 23.35
C GLY A 131 12.60 -4.63 22.40
N GLU A 132 12.56 -5.83 22.96
CA GLU A 132 12.78 -7.08 22.24
C GLU A 132 11.64 -7.40 21.24
N ARG A 133 12.04 -7.87 20.06
CA ARG A 133 11.13 -8.37 19.03
C ARG A 133 10.68 -9.77 19.39
N GLU A 134 9.41 -10.04 19.29
CA GLU A 134 8.82 -11.36 19.47
C GLU A 134 8.10 -11.84 18.21
N GLU A 135 8.03 -13.17 18.06
CA GLU A 135 7.32 -13.80 16.96
C GLU A 135 5.82 -13.88 17.27
N GLY A 136 5.00 -13.70 16.22
CA GLY A 136 3.55 -13.86 16.31
C GLY A 136 2.78 -12.63 15.84
N GLU A 137 1.49 -12.65 16.11
CA GLU A 137 0.57 -11.52 15.92
C GLU A 137 -0.32 -11.38 17.13
N LEU A 138 -0.58 -10.14 17.56
CA LEU A 138 -1.59 -9.90 18.58
C LEU A 138 -2.97 -10.16 17.97
N PRO A 139 -3.82 -10.98 18.63
CA PRO A 139 -5.16 -11.22 18.12
C PRO A 139 -5.95 -9.91 18.01
N LEU A 140 -6.91 -9.90 17.09
CA LEU A 140 -7.91 -8.83 17.06
C LEU A 140 -8.84 -9.01 18.24
N ASP A 141 -9.15 -7.93 18.94
CA ASP A 141 -10.26 -7.93 19.87
C ASP A 141 -11.58 -8.05 19.09
N LYS A 142 -12.61 -8.63 19.71
CA LYS A 142 -13.94 -8.84 19.11
C LYS A 142 -14.62 -7.54 18.64
N THR A 143 -14.12 -6.41 19.13
CA THR A 143 -14.61 -5.06 18.78
C THR A 143 -13.81 -4.39 17.69
N GLN A 144 -12.73 -5.04 17.17
CA GLN A 144 -11.83 -4.48 16.18
C GLN A 144 -11.94 -5.26 14.88
N GLU A 145 -12.07 -4.54 13.78
CA GLU A 145 -12.10 -5.09 12.43
C GLU A 145 -11.00 -4.44 11.60
N ILE A 146 -10.45 -5.21 10.67
CA ILE A 146 -9.53 -4.67 9.65
C ILE A 146 -10.34 -4.40 8.40
N GLU A 147 -10.41 -3.14 8.01
CA GLU A 147 -11.17 -2.70 6.85
C GLU A 147 -10.26 -2.12 5.77
N SER A 148 -10.70 -2.26 4.53
CA SER A 148 -10.02 -1.68 3.37
C SER A 148 -10.88 -0.59 2.76
N LEU A 149 -10.51 0.67 2.96
CA LEU A 149 -11.21 1.83 2.46
C LEU A 149 -10.64 2.27 1.11
N LEU A 150 -11.45 2.23 0.05
CA LEU A 150 -11.05 2.72 -1.27
C LEU A 150 -11.33 4.22 -1.39
N LEU A 151 -10.29 5.00 -1.68
CA LEU A 151 -10.43 6.45 -1.88
C LEU A 151 -11.01 6.78 -3.25
N THR A 152 -12.28 7.17 -3.26
CA THR A 152 -13.02 7.59 -4.48
C THR A 152 -13.50 9.04 -4.41
N LYS A 153 -13.51 9.64 -3.21
CA LYS A 153 -14.02 11.00 -3.00
C LYS A 153 -13.05 12.05 -3.52
N LYS A 154 -13.47 12.83 -4.52
CA LYS A 154 -12.63 13.82 -5.19
C LYS A 154 -12.03 14.87 -4.25
N ASP A 155 -12.80 15.31 -3.24
CA ASP A 155 -12.39 16.34 -2.28
C ASP A 155 -11.23 15.89 -1.36
N MET A 156 -10.93 14.59 -1.33
CA MET A 156 -9.84 14.03 -0.52
C MET A 156 -8.58 13.77 -1.34
N ILE A 157 -8.64 13.90 -2.67
CA ILE A 157 -7.49 13.74 -3.55
C ILE A 157 -6.49 14.85 -3.29
N ASN A 158 -5.20 14.52 -3.21
CA ASN A 158 -4.07 15.40 -2.90
C ASN A 158 -4.09 16.01 -1.49
N LYS A 159 -5.03 15.65 -0.61
CA LYS A 159 -4.92 15.97 0.81
C LYS A 159 -3.89 15.06 1.48
N GLN A 160 -3.22 15.58 2.48
CA GLN A 160 -2.32 14.78 3.30
C GLN A 160 -3.12 13.84 4.21
N LEU A 161 -2.60 12.63 4.42
CA LEU A 161 -3.26 11.64 5.27
C LEU A 161 -3.48 12.17 6.70
N GLY A 162 -2.53 12.95 7.21
CA GLY A 162 -2.61 13.58 8.54
C GLY A 162 -3.78 14.55 8.68
N ASP A 163 -4.11 15.29 7.62
CA ASP A 163 -5.22 16.28 7.64
C ASP A 163 -6.59 15.62 7.85
N LEU A 164 -6.74 14.35 7.50
CA LEU A 164 -8.00 13.62 7.65
C LEU A 164 -8.32 13.29 9.10
N ASN A 165 -7.31 13.30 9.99
CA ASN A 165 -7.46 13.01 11.41
C ASN A 165 -8.33 11.77 11.69
N LEU A 166 -8.13 10.68 10.92
CA LEU A 166 -8.99 9.49 10.91
C LEU A 166 -9.10 8.86 12.31
N GLN A 167 -8.00 8.86 13.07
CA GLN A 167 -8.02 8.34 14.43
C GLN A 167 -8.90 9.16 15.36
N LYS A 168 -8.81 10.50 15.27
CA LYS A 168 -9.61 11.40 16.13
C LYS A 168 -11.09 11.39 15.77
N ASN A 169 -11.39 11.36 14.46
CA ASN A 169 -12.76 11.52 13.96
C ASN A 169 -13.53 10.19 13.90
N PHE A 170 -12.81 9.06 13.68
CA PHE A 170 -13.44 7.76 13.41
C PHE A 170 -12.83 6.61 14.23
N GLY A 171 -11.84 6.87 15.08
CA GLY A 171 -11.16 5.82 15.85
C GLY A 171 -10.32 4.85 15.00
N CYS A 172 -10.04 5.19 13.75
CA CYS A 172 -9.35 4.32 12.81
C CYS A 172 -7.86 4.63 12.73
N THR A 173 -7.03 3.60 12.77
CA THR A 173 -5.58 3.73 12.56
C THR A 173 -5.22 3.17 11.19
N VAL A 174 -4.68 4.02 10.30
CA VAL A 174 -4.18 3.56 9.01
C VAL A 174 -2.84 2.87 9.20
N THR A 175 -2.78 1.58 8.85
CA THR A 175 -1.57 0.75 8.98
C THR A 175 -0.75 0.71 7.69
N ARG A 176 -1.39 0.83 6.54
CA ARG A 176 -0.75 0.92 5.22
C ARG A 176 -1.66 1.58 4.19
N VAL A 177 -1.06 2.16 3.16
CA VAL A 177 -1.78 2.70 2.00
C VAL A 177 -1.34 1.92 0.77
N ARG A 178 -2.26 1.20 0.12
CA ARG A 178 -1.95 0.45 -1.10
C ARG A 178 -2.28 1.29 -2.33
N ARG A 179 -1.26 1.59 -3.14
CA ARG A 179 -1.35 2.36 -4.38
C ARG A 179 -0.80 1.55 -5.54
N SER A 180 -1.65 1.24 -6.53
CA SER A 180 -1.24 0.46 -7.71
C SER A 180 -0.51 -0.85 -7.36
N GLY A 181 -0.97 -1.55 -6.30
CA GLY A 181 -0.39 -2.82 -5.85
C GLY A 181 0.83 -2.69 -4.92
N ILE A 182 1.31 -1.48 -4.64
CA ILE A 182 2.45 -1.22 -3.75
C ILE A 182 1.93 -0.73 -2.40
N ASP A 183 2.46 -1.29 -1.32
CA ASP A 183 2.15 -0.85 0.04
C ASP A 183 3.09 0.30 0.44
N LEU A 184 2.49 1.42 0.81
CA LEU A 184 3.17 2.63 1.26
C LEU A 184 3.02 2.79 2.76
N SER A 185 4.08 3.24 3.43
CA SER A 185 3.99 3.65 4.83
C SER A 185 3.05 4.85 4.95
N PRO A 186 2.08 4.82 5.88
CA PRO A 186 1.07 5.87 6.02
C PRO A 186 1.62 7.08 6.77
N SER A 187 2.60 7.78 6.22
CA SER A 187 3.11 9.01 6.82
C SER A 187 2.07 10.13 6.83
N PRO A 188 2.08 11.05 7.81
CA PRO A 188 1.11 12.14 7.89
C PRO A 188 1.11 13.05 6.67
N ASP A 189 2.26 13.25 6.05
CA ASP A 189 2.50 14.07 4.86
C ASP A 189 2.21 13.34 3.54
N LEU A 190 1.83 12.04 3.60
CA LEU A 190 1.48 11.28 2.41
C LEU A 190 0.26 11.89 1.71
N ALA A 191 0.46 12.45 0.53
CA ALA A 191 -0.63 12.94 -0.31
C ALA A 191 -1.43 11.76 -0.89
N LEU A 192 -2.72 11.73 -0.61
CA LEU A 192 -3.63 10.69 -1.07
C LEU A 192 -3.99 10.86 -2.54
N LYS A 193 -4.11 9.75 -3.26
CA LYS A 193 -4.50 9.72 -4.68
C LYS A 193 -5.79 8.92 -4.89
N PHE A 194 -6.48 9.24 -5.98
CA PHE A 194 -7.64 8.44 -6.39
C PHE A 194 -7.25 6.97 -6.57
N GLY A 195 -8.05 6.07 -6.01
CA GLY A 195 -7.81 4.65 -6.07
C GLY A 195 -6.87 4.09 -5.00
N ASP A 196 -6.34 4.93 -4.09
CA ASP A 196 -5.63 4.45 -2.92
C ASP A 196 -6.55 3.59 -2.03
N LYS A 197 -6.03 2.47 -1.55
CA LYS A 197 -6.70 1.64 -0.54
C LYS A 197 -6.02 1.85 0.80
N LEU A 198 -6.77 2.36 1.76
CA LEU A 198 -6.32 2.56 3.13
C LEU A 198 -6.69 1.30 3.94
N MET A 199 -5.70 0.65 4.53
CA MET A 199 -5.93 -0.44 5.49
C MET A 199 -6.05 0.18 6.88
N VAL A 200 -7.21 0.07 7.46
CA VAL A 200 -7.55 0.67 8.75
C VAL A 200 -7.91 -0.39 9.76
#